data_3cdccdf8d053f0631f6a4f4a4738aa00
#
_entry.id   3cdccdf8d053f0631f6a4f4a4738aa00
#
_cell.length_a   1.000
_cell.length_b   1.000
_cell.length_c   1.000
_cell.angle_alpha   90.00
_cell.angle_beta   90.00
_cell.angle_gamma   90.00
#
_symmetry.space_group_name_H-M   'P 1'
#
loop_
_entity.id
_entity.type
_entity.pdbx_description
1 polymer ?
#
loop_
_entity_poly.entity_id
_entity_poly.type
_entity_poly.pdbx_seq_one_letter_code
_entity_poly.pdbx_strand_id
1 'polypeptide(L)' 'MSKRELIDRICEINKSAKPEFLANFYEEDLRTYLEHLMELNLEELVVCS' A
#
# COMPACT_ATOMS: atom_id res chain seq x y z
N MET A 1 -3.73 12.75 2.73
CA MET A 1 -3.42 12.21 1.41
C MET A 1 -4.68 11.99 0.59
N SER A 2 -4.62 12.30 -0.68
CA SER A 2 -5.76 12.01 -1.54
C SER A 2 -5.75 10.53 -1.92
N LYS A 3 -6.89 10.05 -2.35
CA LYS A 3 -7.02 8.65 -2.75
C LYS A 3 -6.02 8.29 -3.86
N ARG A 4 -5.82 9.21 -4.78
CA ARG A 4 -4.91 8.97 -5.88
C ARG A 4 -3.46 8.81 -5.41
N GLU A 5 -3.07 9.61 -4.45
CA GLU A 5 -1.74 9.50 -3.88
C GLU A 5 -1.55 8.16 -3.18
N LEU A 6 -2.57 7.73 -2.47
CA LEU A 6 -2.52 6.44 -1.80
C LEU A 6 -2.34 5.31 -2.81
N ILE A 7 -3.08 5.38 -3.90
CA ILE A 7 -2.98 4.38 -4.96
C ILE A 7 -1.57 4.37 -5.56
N ASP A 8 -1.03 5.54 -5.82
CA ASP A 8 0.31 5.65 -6.38
C ASP A 8 1.34 5.02 -5.45
N ARG A 9 1.23 5.33 -4.17
CA ARG A 9 2.17 4.80 -3.18
C ARG A 9 2.08 3.29 -3.09
N ILE A 10 0.87 2.78 -3.08
CA ILE A 10 0.66 1.34 -3.01
C ILE A 10 1.25 0.66 -4.23
N CYS A 11 1.06 1.23 -5.39
CA CYS A 11 1.60 0.67 -6.62
C CYS A 11 3.12 0.71 -6.67
N GLU A 12 3.71 1.68 -6.02
CA GLU A 12 5.16 1.77 -5.94
C GLU A 12 5.74 0.65 -5.09
N ILE A 13 5.09 0.37 -3.97
CA ILE A 13 5.54 -0.67 -3.06
C ILE A 13 5.21 -2.04 -3.60
N ASN A 14 3.98 -2.20 -4.08
CA ASN A 14 3.50 -3.46 -4.62
C ASN A 14 3.18 -3.31 -6.10
N LYS A 15 4.10 -3.68 -6.93
CA LYS A 15 3.94 -3.54 -8.38
C LYS A 15 2.87 -4.43 -8.96
N SER A 16 2.48 -5.44 -8.22
CA SER A 16 1.40 -6.33 -8.63
C SER A 16 0.04 -5.70 -8.44
N ALA A 17 -0.05 -4.68 -7.61
CA ALA A 17 -1.31 -4.00 -7.37
C ALA A 17 -1.69 -3.16 -8.57
N LYS A 18 -2.94 -3.26 -8.97
CA LYS A 18 -3.45 -2.49 -10.10
C LYS A 18 -4.24 -1.29 -9.63
N PRO A 19 -3.98 -0.11 -10.18
CA PRO A 19 -4.71 1.09 -9.77
C PRO A 19 -6.21 0.97 -10.01
N GLU A 20 -6.61 0.27 -11.06
CA GLU A 20 -8.02 0.05 -11.33
C GLU A 20 -8.72 -0.66 -10.18
N PHE A 21 -8.05 -1.66 -9.64
CA PHE A 21 -8.58 -2.44 -8.55
C PHE A 21 -8.63 -1.62 -7.27
N LEU A 22 -7.58 -0.87 -7.02
CA LEU A 22 -7.48 -0.06 -5.82
C LEU A 22 -8.48 1.10 -5.84
N ALA A 23 -8.84 1.57 -7.02
CA ALA A 23 -9.80 2.66 -7.16
C ALA A 23 -11.18 2.30 -6.64
N ASN A 24 -11.48 1.02 -6.56
CA ASN A 24 -12.76 0.56 -6.03
C ASN A 24 -12.83 0.60 -4.51
N PHE A 25 -11.72 0.79 -3.86
CA PHE A 25 -11.66 0.82 -2.41
C PHE A 25 -11.89 2.24 -1.89
N TYR A 26 -12.26 2.34 -0.64
CA TYR A 26 -12.39 3.63 0.00
C TYR A 26 -11.02 4.16 0.38
N GLU A 27 -10.94 5.45 0.53
CA GLU A 27 -9.68 6.09 0.91
C GLU A 27 -9.13 5.52 2.22
N GLU A 28 -10.00 5.29 3.17
CA GLU A 28 -9.60 4.73 4.45
C GLU A 28 -9.02 3.33 4.30
N ASP A 29 -9.63 2.53 3.45
CA ASP A 29 -9.16 1.18 3.20
C ASP A 29 -7.76 1.19 2.57
N LEU A 30 -7.57 2.08 1.62
CA LEU A 30 -6.28 2.21 0.97
C LEU A 30 -5.20 2.66 1.94
N ARG A 31 -5.59 3.54 2.83
CA ARG A 31 -4.67 4.05 3.83
C ARG A 31 -4.20 2.94 4.75
N THR A 32 -5.15 2.14 5.22
CA THR A 32 -4.83 1.01 6.09
C THR A 32 -3.96 0.01 5.36
N TYR A 33 -4.28 -0.25 4.12
CA TYR A 33 -3.51 -1.18 3.32
C TYR A 33 -2.07 -0.70 3.13
N LEU A 34 -1.92 0.58 2.85
CA LEU A 34 -0.60 1.16 2.69
C LEU A 34 0.21 1.06 3.98
N GLU A 35 -0.41 1.32 5.09
CA GLU A 35 0.25 1.19 6.39
C GLU A 35 0.73 -0.24 6.61
N HIS A 36 -0.09 -1.20 6.27
CA HIS A 36 0.27 -2.61 6.40
C HIS A 36 1.45 -2.97 5.51
N LEU A 37 1.45 -2.45 4.30
CA LEU A 37 2.55 -2.71 3.38
C LEU A 37 3.87 -2.16 3.92
N MET A 38 3.81 -0.99 4.49
CA MET A 38 5.00 -0.39 5.09
C MET A 38 5.50 -1.18 6.28
N GLU A 39 4.58 -1.65 7.10
CA GLU A 39 4.93 -2.45 8.25
C GLU A 39 5.55 -3.78 7.84
N LEU A 40 4.98 -4.41 6.84
CA LEU A 40 5.51 -5.67 6.34
C LEU A 40 6.92 -5.50 5.81
N ASN A 41 7.16 -4.39 5.15
CA ASN A 41 8.50 -4.09 4.64
C ASN A 41 9.51 -3.99 5.78
N LEU A 42 9.12 -3.31 6.85
CA LEU A 42 9.98 -3.16 8.01
C LEU A 42 10.19 -4.50 8.69
N GLU A 43 9.14 -5.29 8.80
CA GLU A 43 9.23 -6.60 9.42
C GLU A 43 10.16 -7.52 8.64
N GLU A 44 10.14 -7.44 7.34
CA GLU A 44 11.03 -8.22 6.52
C GLU A 44 12.47 -7.93 6.82
N LEU A 45 12.78 -6.68 7.02
CA LEU A 45 14.14 -6.28 7.35
C LEU A 45 14.57 -6.79 8.71
N VAL A 46 13.65 -6.82 9.66
CA VAL A 46 13.94 -7.28 11.00
C VAL A 46 14.02 -8.79 11.06
N VAL A 47 13.11 -9.45 10.36
CA VAL A 47 13.05 -10.91 10.40
C VAL A 47 14.24 -11.55 9.73
N CYS A 48 14.81 -10.87 8.77
CA CYS A 48 15.98 -11.38 8.07
C CYS A 48 17.20 -11.49 8.99
N SER A 49 17.14 -10.79 10.08
CA SER A 49 18.21 -10.88 11.05
C SER A 49 18.01 -12.05 12.02
#